data_ab233034a13fc1efbf3a398da41de628
#
_entry.id   ab233034a13fc1efbf3a398da41de628
#
_cell.length_a   1.000
_cell.length_b   1.000
_cell.length_c   1.000
_cell.angle_alpha   90.00
_cell.angle_beta   90.00
_cell.angle_gamma   90.00
#
_symmetry.space_group_name_H-M   'P 1'
#
loop_
_entity.id
_entity.type
_entity.pdbx_description
1 polymer ?
#
loop_
_entity_poly.entity_id
_entity_poly.type
_entity_poly.pdbx_seq_one_letter_code
_entity_poly.pdbx_strand_id
1 'polypeptide(L)'
;MIDIQAWMDGFLRAVRETFGERVRFIGLQGSYGRGEATDHSDIDMVVILDELLPRDLRRYREMLDGLPNRELICGFLSGEAELLSWEPSDLFHLYYDTKPLYGTLCSVKPLIDDEAIKRAIKMGACNIYHGCVHNMLHARSEKSLLGLYKYASFVVQARVYMQTGAYVGRQEELLAVATDEDRTMIEGFLKLKSGEAVDVDQLSEALFLWAQKAVR
;
A
#
# COMPACT_ATOMS: atom_id res chain seq x y z
N MET A 1 -10.00 -2.15 19.26
CA MET A 1 -9.86 -1.49 17.91
C MET A 1 -9.76 0.01 18.13
N ILE A 2 -8.85 0.71 17.44
CA ILE A 2 -8.62 2.17 17.54
C ILE A 2 -9.82 2.91 16.94
N ASP A 3 -10.31 3.96 17.62
CA ASP A 3 -11.20 4.94 16.98
C ASP A 3 -10.36 5.75 15.98
N ILE A 4 -10.33 5.29 14.74
CA ILE A 4 -9.48 5.87 13.71
C ILE A 4 -9.88 7.31 13.37
N GLN A 5 -11.18 7.66 13.49
CA GLN A 5 -11.62 9.03 13.20
C GLN A 5 -11.05 10.02 14.23
N ALA A 6 -11.22 9.74 15.52
CA ALA A 6 -10.68 10.58 16.58
C ALA A 6 -9.13 10.62 16.53
N TRP A 7 -8.50 9.51 16.17
CA TRP A 7 -7.05 9.44 16.00
C TRP A 7 -6.56 10.31 14.84
N MET A 8 -7.23 10.25 13.67
CA MET A 8 -6.91 11.08 12.50
C MET A 8 -7.04 12.58 12.78
N ASP A 9 -8.07 12.99 13.53
CA ASP A 9 -8.25 14.39 13.93
C ASP A 9 -7.08 14.88 14.80
N GLY A 10 -6.59 14.03 15.69
CA GLY A 10 -5.39 14.29 16.51
C GLY A 10 -4.12 14.40 15.66
N PHE A 11 -3.93 13.45 14.74
CA PHE A 11 -2.79 13.45 13.81
C PHE A 11 -2.78 14.70 12.91
N LEU A 12 -3.92 15.01 12.28
CA LEU A 12 -4.06 16.18 11.42
C LEU A 12 -3.68 17.47 12.16
N ARG A 13 -4.16 17.62 13.40
CA ARG A 13 -3.84 18.77 14.26
C ARG A 13 -2.34 18.83 14.54
N ALA A 14 -1.72 17.74 14.98
CA ALA A 14 -0.31 17.67 15.30
C ALA A 14 0.59 18.01 14.11
N VAL A 15 0.28 17.48 12.91
CA VAL A 15 1.04 17.79 11.68
C VAL A 15 0.92 19.27 11.34
N ARG A 16 -0.30 19.85 11.43
CA ARG A 16 -0.51 21.27 11.11
C ARG A 16 0.11 22.21 12.15
N GLU A 17 0.10 21.85 13.42
CA GLU A 17 0.80 22.61 14.47
C GLU A 17 2.33 22.57 14.29
N THR A 18 2.86 21.42 13.79
CA THR A 18 4.30 21.26 13.59
C THR A 18 4.79 21.99 12.34
N PHE A 19 4.05 21.93 11.23
CA PHE A 19 4.53 22.38 9.91
C PHE A 19 3.72 23.57 9.32
N GLY A 20 2.54 23.88 9.86
CA GLY A 20 1.73 25.04 9.45
C GLY A 20 1.36 25.03 7.97
N GLU A 21 1.59 26.14 7.32
CA GLU A 21 1.30 26.36 5.89
C GLU A 21 2.20 25.54 4.92
N ARG A 22 3.23 24.92 5.45
CA ARG A 22 4.11 24.01 4.68
C ARG A 22 3.44 22.69 4.31
N VAL A 23 2.32 22.34 4.96
CA VAL A 23 1.56 21.14 4.67
C VAL A 23 0.78 21.30 3.37
N ARG A 24 1.05 20.46 2.38
CA ARG A 24 0.35 20.40 1.10
C ARG A 24 -0.75 19.35 1.08
N PHE A 25 -0.48 18.20 1.69
CA PHE A 25 -1.41 17.09 1.71
C PHE A 25 -1.26 16.24 2.96
N ILE A 26 -2.38 15.74 3.47
CA ILE A 26 -2.45 14.66 4.46
C ILE A 26 -3.52 13.68 4.01
N GLY A 27 -3.24 12.38 4.06
CA GLY A 27 -4.19 11.33 3.73
C GLY A 27 -3.97 10.06 4.54
N LEU A 28 -4.99 9.21 4.55
CA LEU A 28 -4.96 7.88 5.16
C LEU A 28 -4.98 6.83 4.07
N GLN A 29 -4.05 5.88 4.15
CA GLN A 29 -3.87 4.79 3.19
C GLN A 29 -4.04 3.43 3.88
N GLY A 30 -3.90 2.36 3.11
CA GLY A 30 -3.81 1.01 3.65
C GLY A 30 -5.12 0.47 4.20
N SER A 31 -5.01 -0.47 5.13
CA SER A 31 -6.18 -1.21 5.66
C SER A 31 -7.18 -0.31 6.40
N TYR A 32 -6.71 0.68 7.15
CA TYR A 32 -7.59 1.68 7.77
C TYR A 32 -8.28 2.55 6.72
N GLY A 33 -7.58 2.98 5.68
CA GLY A 33 -8.15 3.72 4.55
C GLY A 33 -9.26 2.94 3.85
N ARG A 34 -9.11 1.64 3.67
CA ARG A 34 -10.09 0.75 3.03
C ARG A 34 -11.19 0.26 3.95
N GLY A 35 -11.09 0.45 5.28
CA GLY A 35 -12.03 -0.08 6.27
C GLY A 35 -11.87 -1.58 6.52
N GLU A 36 -10.66 -2.11 6.31
CA GLU A 36 -10.28 -3.54 6.45
C GLU A 36 -9.27 -3.75 7.58
N ALA A 37 -9.09 -2.76 8.46
CA ALA A 37 -8.12 -2.82 9.54
C ALA A 37 -8.48 -3.86 10.60
N THR A 38 -7.46 -4.47 11.17
CA THR A 38 -7.52 -5.38 12.32
C THR A 38 -6.75 -4.76 13.49
N ASP A 39 -6.76 -5.39 14.66
CA ASP A 39 -6.00 -4.92 15.83
C ASP A 39 -4.47 -4.92 15.62
N HIS A 40 -4.00 -5.59 14.56
CA HIS A 40 -2.57 -5.66 14.18
C HIS A 40 -2.22 -4.79 12.99
N SER A 41 -3.16 -3.97 12.51
CA SER A 41 -2.93 -3.12 11.34
C SER A 41 -2.15 -1.87 11.68
N ASP A 42 -1.16 -1.56 10.84
CA ASP A 42 -0.46 -0.28 10.87
C ASP A 42 -1.39 0.85 10.42
N ILE A 43 -1.15 2.07 10.89
CA ILE A 43 -1.85 3.28 10.47
C ILE A 43 -0.98 3.97 9.43
N ASP A 44 -1.32 3.78 8.16
CA ASP A 44 -0.54 4.29 7.02
C ASP A 44 -0.95 5.72 6.68
N MET A 45 -0.14 6.70 7.11
CA MET A 45 -0.38 8.13 6.85
C MET A 45 0.47 8.62 5.68
N VAL A 46 -0.11 9.38 4.78
CA VAL A 46 0.60 10.09 3.71
C VAL A 46 0.66 11.56 4.05
N VAL A 47 1.85 12.12 4.14
CA VAL A 47 2.07 13.55 4.41
C VAL A 47 3.00 14.14 3.35
N ILE A 48 2.56 15.22 2.70
CA ILE A 48 3.36 15.96 1.73
C ILE A 48 3.55 17.38 2.23
N LEU A 49 4.80 17.79 2.30
CA LEU A 49 5.21 19.16 2.63
C LEU A 49 5.60 19.91 1.34
N ASP A 50 5.67 21.23 1.40
CA ASP A 50 6.22 22.06 0.32
C ASP A 50 7.64 21.63 -0.06
N GLU A 51 8.47 21.40 0.96
CA GLU A 51 9.84 20.92 0.88
C GLU A 51 10.10 20.01 2.08
N LEU A 52 10.91 18.96 1.90
CA LEU A 52 11.31 18.05 2.98
C LEU A 52 12.81 18.15 3.23
N LEU A 53 13.18 18.69 4.39
CA LEU A 53 14.58 18.84 4.82
C LEU A 53 14.93 17.86 5.96
N PRO A 54 16.21 17.50 6.16
CA PRO A 54 16.64 16.62 7.25
C PRO A 54 16.18 17.08 8.65
N ARG A 55 16.05 18.40 8.87
CA ARG A 55 15.49 18.95 10.13
C ARG A 55 14.01 18.61 10.30
N ASP A 56 13.26 18.51 9.20
CA ASP A 56 11.83 18.20 9.22
C ASP A 56 11.59 16.74 9.63
N LEU A 57 12.48 15.82 9.23
CA LEU A 57 12.43 14.42 9.67
C LEU A 57 12.56 14.31 11.20
N ARG A 58 13.42 15.12 11.83
CA ARG A 58 13.55 15.15 13.29
C ARG A 58 12.29 15.70 13.95
N ARG A 59 11.76 16.81 13.47
CA ARG A 59 10.52 17.41 13.95
C ARG A 59 9.32 16.48 13.80
N TYR A 60 9.23 15.81 12.65
CA TYR A 60 8.17 14.84 12.37
C TYR A 60 8.26 13.65 13.34
N ARG A 61 9.44 13.11 13.58
CA ARG A 61 9.66 12.03 14.56
C ARG A 61 9.24 12.47 15.96
N GLU A 62 9.69 13.64 16.43
CA GLU A 62 9.32 14.18 17.75
C GLU A 62 7.80 14.36 17.88
N MET A 63 7.14 14.83 16.84
CA MET A 63 5.68 14.93 16.78
C MET A 63 5.03 13.53 16.89
N LEU A 64 5.51 12.56 16.11
CA LEU A 64 4.98 11.19 16.15
C LEU A 64 5.15 10.55 17.53
N ASP A 65 6.27 10.80 18.20
CA ASP A 65 6.58 10.25 19.54
C ASP A 65 5.60 10.79 20.62
N GLY A 66 4.93 11.90 20.35
CA GLY A 66 3.86 12.46 21.20
C GLY A 66 2.45 11.91 20.92
N LEU A 67 2.28 11.08 19.88
CA LEU A 67 0.96 10.57 19.50
C LEU A 67 0.66 9.19 20.13
N PRO A 68 -0.61 8.89 20.41
CA PRO A 68 -1.02 7.55 20.84
C PRO A 68 -0.79 6.53 19.72
N ASN A 69 -0.52 5.27 20.11
CA ASN A 69 -0.28 4.16 19.19
C ASN A 69 0.91 4.40 18.25
N ARG A 70 1.96 5.05 18.77
CA ARG A 70 3.18 5.41 18.03
C ARG A 70 3.77 4.23 17.25
N GLU A 71 3.73 3.04 17.85
CA GLU A 71 4.25 1.79 17.31
C GLU A 71 3.52 1.28 16.07
N LEU A 72 2.29 1.73 15.85
CA LEU A 72 1.48 1.37 14.69
C LEU A 72 1.57 2.42 13.57
N ILE A 73 2.14 3.60 13.85
CA ILE A 73 2.20 4.67 12.86
C ILE A 73 3.26 4.36 11.81
N CYS A 74 2.82 4.22 10.59
CA CYS A 74 3.64 4.04 9.40
C CYS A 74 3.22 5.06 8.33
N GLY A 75 3.82 5.01 7.15
CA GLY A 75 3.35 5.76 6.01
C GLY A 75 4.44 6.43 5.19
N PHE A 76 4.03 7.42 4.41
CA PHE A 76 4.85 8.11 3.42
C PHE A 76 4.96 9.59 3.75
N LEU A 77 6.18 10.10 3.88
CA LEU A 77 6.47 11.52 4.07
C LEU A 77 7.39 12.00 2.94
N SER A 78 6.99 13.05 2.22
CA SER A 78 7.77 13.59 1.11
C SER A 78 7.63 15.11 0.99
N GLY A 79 8.54 15.73 0.25
CA GLY A 79 8.35 17.03 -0.34
C GLY A 79 7.53 16.94 -1.64
N GLU A 80 6.93 18.06 -2.03
CA GLU A 80 6.11 18.13 -3.25
C GLU A 80 6.95 17.90 -4.52
N ALA A 81 8.16 18.44 -4.57
CA ALA A 81 9.05 18.29 -5.71
C ALA A 81 9.49 16.82 -5.91
N GLU A 82 9.85 16.15 -4.83
CA GLU A 82 10.21 14.73 -4.86
C GLU A 82 9.02 13.87 -5.27
N LEU A 83 7.82 14.15 -4.73
CA LEU A 83 6.61 13.43 -5.11
C LEU A 83 6.31 13.57 -6.60
N LEU A 84 6.41 14.78 -7.16
CA LEU A 84 6.15 15.03 -8.59
C LEU A 84 7.23 14.45 -9.51
N SER A 85 8.40 14.11 -8.97
CA SER A 85 9.51 13.45 -9.66
C SER A 85 9.60 11.95 -9.36
N TRP A 86 8.66 11.41 -8.58
CA TRP A 86 8.65 10.01 -8.19
C TRP A 86 8.38 9.09 -9.39
N GLU A 87 8.82 7.82 -9.28
CA GLU A 87 8.52 6.83 -10.34
C GLU A 87 6.99 6.66 -10.51
N PRO A 88 6.44 6.95 -11.68
CA PRO A 88 4.98 6.94 -11.88
C PRO A 88 4.30 5.60 -11.57
N SER A 89 5.00 4.48 -11.70
CA SER A 89 4.45 3.17 -11.37
C SER A 89 4.16 3.00 -9.88
N ASP A 90 4.96 3.63 -9.00
CA ASP A 90 4.72 3.63 -7.56
C ASP A 90 3.58 4.59 -7.17
N LEU A 91 3.42 5.68 -7.94
CA LEU A 91 2.37 6.67 -7.69
C LEU A 91 0.96 6.11 -7.89
N PHE A 92 0.78 5.05 -8.67
CA PHE A 92 -0.53 4.46 -8.93
C PHE A 92 -1.23 4.08 -7.62
N HIS A 93 -0.61 3.23 -6.80
CA HIS A 93 -1.21 2.83 -5.53
C HIS A 93 -1.24 3.98 -4.52
N LEU A 94 -0.21 4.82 -4.48
CA LEU A 94 -0.21 5.99 -3.62
C LEU A 94 -1.43 6.87 -3.89
N TYR A 95 -1.72 7.17 -5.15
CA TYR A 95 -2.83 8.05 -5.53
C TYR A 95 -4.20 7.44 -5.25
N TYR A 96 -4.42 6.19 -5.71
CA TYR A 96 -5.75 5.60 -5.67
C TYR A 96 -6.12 4.99 -4.31
N ASP A 97 -5.15 4.50 -3.53
CA ASP A 97 -5.41 3.89 -2.22
C ASP A 97 -5.41 4.91 -1.07
N THR A 98 -5.05 6.18 -1.33
CA THR A 98 -5.01 7.21 -0.31
C THR A 98 -6.31 8.01 -0.25
N LYS A 99 -6.97 8.02 0.91
CA LYS A 99 -8.12 8.89 1.20
C LYS A 99 -7.64 10.24 1.69
N PRO A 100 -7.95 11.36 1.00
CA PRO A 100 -7.53 12.69 1.41
C PRO A 100 -8.23 13.12 2.70
N LEU A 101 -7.46 13.66 3.65
CA LEU A 101 -7.94 14.33 4.87
C LEU A 101 -7.72 15.84 4.80
N TYR A 102 -6.64 16.27 4.13
CA TYR A 102 -6.30 17.66 3.89
C TYR A 102 -5.58 17.82 2.57
N GLY A 103 -5.93 18.84 1.80
CA GLY A 103 -5.33 19.09 0.48
C GLY A 103 -5.76 18.09 -0.58
N THR A 104 -4.98 17.98 -1.67
CA THR A 104 -5.29 17.11 -2.80
C THR A 104 -4.01 16.60 -3.48
N LEU A 105 -4.06 15.40 -4.07
CA LEU A 105 -3.03 14.80 -4.92
C LEU A 105 -3.33 14.97 -6.43
N CYS A 106 -4.21 15.88 -6.82
CA CYS A 106 -4.61 16.03 -8.23
C CYS A 106 -3.43 16.27 -9.19
N SER A 107 -2.34 16.89 -8.73
CA SER A 107 -1.12 17.08 -9.51
C SER A 107 -0.37 15.80 -9.84
N VAL A 108 -0.60 14.72 -9.08
CA VAL A 108 0.03 13.41 -9.28
C VAL A 108 -0.69 12.62 -10.39
N LYS A 109 -2.01 12.78 -10.51
CA LYS A 109 -2.82 11.98 -11.44
C LYS A 109 -2.34 12.01 -12.90
N PRO A 110 -1.93 13.16 -13.49
CA PRO A 110 -1.44 13.20 -14.89
C PRO A 110 -0.15 12.42 -15.13
N LEU A 111 0.60 12.07 -14.07
CA LEU A 111 1.84 11.29 -14.15
C LEU A 111 1.56 9.78 -14.28
N ILE A 112 0.33 9.35 -13.95
CA ILE A 112 -0.07 7.93 -13.92
C ILE A 112 -0.78 7.60 -15.24
N ASP A 113 -0.01 7.27 -16.25
CA ASP A 113 -0.51 6.80 -17.53
C ASP A 113 -0.58 5.26 -17.58
N ASP A 114 -1.13 4.71 -18.67
CA ASP A 114 -1.24 3.26 -18.86
C ASP A 114 0.13 2.56 -18.83
N GLU A 115 1.18 3.22 -19.33
CA GLU A 115 2.53 2.67 -19.31
C GLU A 115 3.11 2.60 -17.89
N ALA A 116 2.82 3.58 -17.05
CA ALA A 116 3.16 3.54 -15.63
C ALA A 116 2.47 2.36 -14.93
N ILE A 117 1.18 2.14 -15.20
CA ILE A 117 0.42 1.03 -14.61
C ILE A 117 0.94 -0.33 -15.11
N LYS A 118 1.26 -0.46 -16.40
CA LYS A 118 1.90 -1.67 -16.95
C LYS A 118 3.25 -1.95 -16.28
N ARG A 119 4.05 -0.88 -16.03
CA ARG A 119 5.32 -1.02 -15.27
C ARG A 119 5.06 -1.47 -13.83
N ALA A 120 4.05 -0.92 -13.13
CA ALA A 120 3.67 -1.37 -11.79
C ALA A 120 3.35 -2.87 -11.76
N ILE A 121 2.55 -3.35 -12.70
CA ILE A 121 2.22 -4.78 -12.86
C ILE A 121 3.49 -5.60 -13.09
N LYS A 122 4.31 -5.19 -14.05
CA LYS A 122 5.53 -5.93 -14.44
C LYS A 122 6.55 -6.00 -13.30
N MET A 123 6.85 -4.87 -12.68
CA MET A 123 7.80 -4.79 -11.57
C MET A 123 7.28 -5.56 -10.35
N GLY A 124 5.99 -5.44 -10.06
CA GLY A 124 5.34 -6.22 -9.02
C GLY A 124 5.48 -7.72 -9.24
N ALA A 125 5.17 -8.21 -10.45
CA ALA A 125 5.32 -9.61 -10.80
C ALA A 125 6.77 -10.10 -10.68
N CYS A 126 7.75 -9.30 -11.13
CA CYS A 126 9.18 -9.65 -11.00
C CYS A 126 9.61 -9.77 -9.53
N ASN A 127 9.19 -8.83 -8.69
CA ASN A 127 9.51 -8.84 -7.25
C ASN A 127 8.87 -10.03 -6.54
N ILE A 128 7.62 -10.36 -6.87
CA ILE A 128 6.92 -11.54 -6.33
C ILE A 128 7.64 -12.81 -6.77
N TYR A 129 7.96 -12.95 -8.05
CA TYR A 129 8.69 -14.11 -8.58
C TYR A 129 10.01 -14.32 -7.82
N HIS A 130 10.84 -13.27 -7.72
CA HIS A 130 12.08 -13.33 -6.97
C HIS A 130 11.87 -13.66 -5.49
N GLY A 131 10.89 -13.01 -4.86
CA GLY A 131 10.54 -13.24 -3.46
C GLY A 131 10.08 -14.68 -3.19
N CYS A 132 9.28 -15.27 -4.11
CA CYS A 132 8.89 -16.68 -4.02
C CYS A 132 10.10 -17.60 -4.07
N VAL A 133 11.00 -17.42 -5.04
CA VAL A 133 12.24 -18.22 -5.15
C VAL A 133 13.05 -18.12 -3.86
N HIS A 134 13.24 -16.91 -3.35
CA HIS A 134 13.99 -16.70 -2.10
C HIS A 134 13.31 -17.36 -0.90
N ASN A 135 11.98 -17.22 -0.78
CA ASN A 135 11.24 -17.80 0.35
C ASN A 135 11.27 -19.33 0.29
N MET A 136 11.04 -19.93 -0.87
CA MET A 136 11.02 -21.40 -1.03
C MET A 136 12.40 -22.02 -0.78
N LEU A 137 13.49 -21.35 -1.15
CA LEU A 137 14.85 -21.89 -1.01
C LEU A 137 15.47 -21.61 0.37
N HIS A 138 15.21 -20.46 0.96
CA HIS A 138 15.96 -19.96 2.11
C HIS A 138 15.10 -19.68 3.34
N ALA A 139 14.14 -18.78 3.26
CA ALA A 139 13.41 -18.30 4.44
C ALA A 139 12.35 -19.28 4.94
N ARG A 140 11.66 -19.97 4.05
CA ARG A 140 10.54 -20.91 4.34
C ARG A 140 9.56 -20.36 5.37
N SER A 141 9.22 -19.07 5.22
CA SER A 141 8.48 -18.29 6.19
C SER A 141 7.07 -18.02 5.69
N GLU A 142 6.06 -18.42 6.45
CA GLU A 142 4.66 -18.09 6.20
C GLU A 142 4.41 -16.58 6.26
N LYS A 143 5.09 -15.86 7.17
CA LYS A 143 5.04 -14.40 7.24
C LYS A 143 5.55 -13.75 5.97
N SER A 144 6.63 -14.27 5.39
CA SER A 144 7.14 -13.79 4.10
C SER A 144 6.16 -14.09 2.98
N LEU A 145 5.55 -15.28 2.98
CA LEU A 145 4.53 -15.67 2.01
C LEU A 145 3.30 -14.76 2.08
N LEU A 146 2.80 -14.44 3.28
CA LEU A 146 1.73 -13.47 3.50
C LEU A 146 2.07 -12.11 2.88
N GLY A 147 3.30 -11.63 3.08
CA GLY A 147 3.78 -10.37 2.48
C GLY A 147 3.76 -10.41 0.95
N LEU A 148 4.19 -11.52 0.34
CA LEU A 148 4.18 -11.72 -1.10
C LEU A 148 2.75 -11.78 -1.66
N TYR A 149 1.82 -12.46 -1.00
CA TYR A 149 0.41 -12.49 -1.36
C TYR A 149 -0.26 -11.11 -1.23
N LYS A 150 0.07 -10.36 -0.15
CA LYS A 150 -0.35 -8.95 -0.02
C LYS A 150 0.13 -8.14 -1.21
N TYR A 151 1.37 -8.34 -1.64
CA TYR A 151 1.92 -7.63 -2.78
C TYR A 151 1.28 -8.07 -4.11
N ALA A 152 0.93 -9.35 -4.25
CA ALA A 152 0.16 -9.85 -5.40
C ALA A 152 -1.21 -9.19 -5.51
N SER A 153 -1.89 -8.89 -4.38
CA SER A 153 -3.16 -8.16 -4.42
C SER A 153 -3.03 -6.77 -5.03
N PHE A 154 -1.91 -6.07 -4.84
CA PHE A 154 -1.66 -4.78 -5.49
C PHE A 154 -1.47 -4.92 -7.01
N VAL A 155 -0.80 -5.99 -7.46
CA VAL A 155 -0.68 -6.29 -8.89
C VAL A 155 -2.06 -6.60 -9.50
N VAL A 156 -2.90 -7.36 -8.79
CA VAL A 156 -4.28 -7.64 -9.23
C VAL A 156 -5.12 -6.36 -9.31
N GLN A 157 -5.01 -5.47 -8.33
CA GLN A 157 -5.68 -4.15 -8.37
C GLN A 157 -5.30 -3.36 -9.63
N ALA A 158 -4.01 -3.32 -9.97
CA ALA A 158 -3.54 -2.64 -11.17
C ALA A 158 -4.05 -3.32 -12.47
N ARG A 159 -4.11 -4.66 -12.51
CA ARG A 159 -4.69 -5.41 -13.64
C ARG A 159 -6.18 -5.15 -13.81
N VAL A 160 -6.95 -5.18 -12.72
CA VAL A 160 -8.39 -4.86 -12.72
C VAL A 160 -8.61 -3.42 -13.18
N TYR A 161 -7.81 -2.47 -12.71
CA TYR A 161 -7.89 -1.09 -13.17
C TYR A 161 -7.64 -0.96 -14.68
N MET A 162 -6.62 -1.63 -15.23
CA MET A 162 -6.34 -1.63 -16.66
C MET A 162 -7.48 -2.21 -17.51
N GLN A 163 -8.25 -3.15 -16.96
CA GLN A 163 -9.37 -3.77 -17.64
C GLN A 163 -10.65 -2.96 -17.56
N THR A 164 -10.89 -2.29 -16.43
CA THR A 164 -12.20 -1.68 -16.10
C THR A 164 -12.17 -0.17 -16.03
N GLY A 165 -10.99 0.45 -15.88
CA GLY A 165 -10.84 1.88 -15.59
C GLY A 165 -11.21 2.27 -14.16
N ALA A 166 -11.60 1.31 -13.30
CA ALA A 166 -12.00 1.55 -11.92
C ALA A 166 -11.00 0.94 -10.92
N TYR A 167 -10.57 1.74 -9.94
CA TYR A 167 -9.74 1.24 -8.85
C TYR A 167 -10.60 0.56 -7.79
N VAL A 168 -10.25 -0.69 -7.49
CA VAL A 168 -10.93 -1.51 -6.48
C VAL A 168 -9.96 -1.75 -5.32
N GLY A 169 -10.13 -1.02 -4.22
CA GLY A 169 -9.23 -1.10 -3.07
C GLY A 169 -9.54 -2.26 -2.12
N ARG A 170 -10.82 -2.53 -1.85
CA ARG A 170 -11.26 -3.56 -0.89
C ARG A 170 -11.08 -4.97 -1.46
N GLN A 171 -10.53 -5.87 -0.63
CA GLN A 171 -10.20 -7.24 -1.06
C GLN A 171 -11.46 -8.04 -1.45
N GLU A 172 -12.57 -7.88 -0.73
CA GLU A 172 -13.84 -8.56 -1.06
C GLU A 172 -14.41 -8.10 -2.40
N GLU A 173 -14.34 -6.80 -2.68
CA GLU A 173 -14.78 -6.22 -3.95
C GLU A 173 -13.85 -6.66 -5.10
N LEU A 174 -12.54 -6.68 -4.84
CA LEU A 174 -11.54 -7.14 -5.79
C LEU A 174 -11.74 -8.62 -6.16
N LEU A 175 -12.07 -9.46 -5.18
CA LEU A 175 -12.39 -10.87 -5.39
C LEU A 175 -13.57 -11.06 -6.35
N ALA A 176 -14.58 -10.17 -6.28
CA ALA A 176 -15.77 -10.26 -7.13
C ALA A 176 -15.51 -9.92 -8.61
N VAL A 177 -14.49 -9.10 -8.91
CA VAL A 177 -14.21 -8.58 -10.26
C VAL A 177 -12.93 -9.16 -10.90
N ALA A 178 -12.08 -9.80 -10.10
CA ALA A 178 -10.84 -10.40 -10.59
C ALA A 178 -11.11 -11.62 -11.50
N THR A 179 -10.19 -11.87 -12.45
CA THR A 179 -10.19 -13.12 -13.24
C THR A 179 -9.98 -14.34 -12.34
N ASP A 180 -10.31 -15.54 -12.82
CA ASP A 180 -10.17 -16.75 -12.00
C ASP A 180 -8.72 -16.97 -11.49
N GLU A 181 -7.72 -16.68 -12.34
CA GLU A 181 -6.30 -16.78 -11.94
C GLU A 181 -5.92 -15.73 -10.88
N ASP A 182 -6.38 -14.51 -11.03
CA ASP A 182 -6.09 -13.42 -10.09
C ASP A 182 -6.89 -13.58 -8.79
N ARG A 183 -8.10 -14.15 -8.87
CA ARG A 183 -8.94 -14.48 -7.71
C ARG A 183 -8.23 -15.41 -6.73
N THR A 184 -7.55 -16.44 -7.24
CA THR A 184 -6.80 -17.37 -6.37
C THR A 184 -5.71 -16.67 -5.55
N MET A 185 -5.14 -15.58 -6.06
CA MET A 185 -4.17 -14.78 -5.31
C MET A 185 -4.82 -14.01 -4.16
N ILE A 186 -6.00 -13.46 -4.39
CA ILE A 186 -6.75 -12.75 -3.33
C ILE A 186 -7.25 -13.73 -2.26
N GLU A 187 -7.77 -14.89 -2.66
CA GLU A 187 -8.19 -15.94 -1.72
C GLU A 187 -7.03 -16.44 -0.86
N GLY A 188 -5.85 -16.66 -1.46
CA GLY A 188 -4.63 -17.03 -0.75
C GLY A 188 -4.20 -15.97 0.27
N PHE A 189 -4.26 -14.69 -0.13
CA PHE A 189 -4.01 -13.57 0.79
C PHE A 189 -4.98 -13.57 1.98
N LEU A 190 -6.28 -13.73 1.73
CA LEU A 190 -7.31 -13.69 2.77
C LEU A 190 -7.17 -14.88 3.75
N LYS A 191 -6.88 -16.10 3.27
CA LYS A 191 -6.62 -17.28 4.10
C LYS A 191 -5.40 -17.07 5.00
N LEU A 192 -4.28 -16.61 4.45
CA LEU A 192 -3.08 -16.32 5.24
C LEU A 192 -3.32 -15.19 6.25
N LYS A 193 -4.07 -14.16 5.87
CA LYS A 193 -4.40 -13.03 6.75
C LYS A 193 -5.32 -13.43 7.92
N SER A 194 -6.25 -14.37 7.68
CA SER A 194 -7.16 -14.88 8.74
C SER A 194 -6.47 -15.82 9.73
N GLY A 195 -5.27 -16.33 9.42
CA GLY A 195 -4.58 -17.32 10.21
C GLY A 195 -5.17 -18.73 10.07
N GLU A 196 -5.91 -18.99 8.99
CA GLU A 196 -6.35 -20.34 8.65
C GLU A 196 -5.14 -21.26 8.43
N ALA A 197 -5.28 -22.52 8.83
CA ALA A 197 -4.27 -23.52 8.51
C ALA A 197 -4.22 -23.75 6.99
N VAL A 198 -3.06 -23.50 6.39
CA VAL A 198 -2.83 -23.59 4.94
C VAL A 198 -1.67 -24.53 4.63
N ASP A 199 -1.71 -25.12 3.46
CA ASP A 199 -0.52 -25.77 2.89
C ASP A 199 0.40 -24.70 2.28
N VAL A 200 1.47 -24.40 3.02
CA VAL A 200 2.45 -23.35 2.66
C VAL A 200 3.17 -23.67 1.35
N ASP A 201 3.48 -24.94 1.10
CA ASP A 201 4.16 -25.36 -0.12
C ASP A 201 3.23 -25.20 -1.32
N GLN A 202 1.97 -25.63 -1.21
CA GLN A 202 0.96 -25.47 -2.26
C GLN A 202 0.73 -23.98 -2.60
N LEU A 203 0.60 -23.12 -1.59
CA LEU A 203 0.43 -21.68 -1.81
C LEU A 203 1.68 -21.04 -2.42
N SER A 204 2.88 -21.47 -2.01
CA SER A 204 4.13 -20.98 -2.58
C SER A 204 4.26 -21.32 -4.06
N GLU A 205 3.94 -22.56 -4.44
CA GLU A 205 3.94 -23.00 -5.85
C GLU A 205 2.90 -22.23 -6.68
N ALA A 206 1.67 -22.07 -6.15
CA ALA A 206 0.61 -21.34 -6.84
C ALA A 206 1.02 -19.88 -7.13
N LEU A 207 1.57 -19.19 -6.13
CA LEU A 207 2.03 -17.80 -6.29
C LEU A 207 3.22 -17.70 -7.24
N PHE A 208 4.17 -18.64 -7.17
CA PHE A 208 5.31 -18.70 -8.07
C PHE A 208 4.88 -18.85 -9.53
N LEU A 209 3.97 -19.79 -9.83
CA LEU A 209 3.46 -20.04 -11.19
C LEU A 209 2.67 -18.84 -11.73
N TRP A 210 1.86 -18.21 -10.88
CA TRP A 210 1.13 -16.99 -11.23
C TRP A 210 2.10 -15.85 -11.55
N ALA A 211 3.10 -15.61 -10.70
CA ALA A 211 4.10 -14.57 -10.94
C ALA A 211 4.92 -14.84 -12.20
N GLN A 212 5.30 -16.11 -12.46
CA GLN A 212 6.01 -16.51 -13.67
C GLN A 212 5.24 -16.16 -14.95
N LYS A 213 3.92 -16.39 -14.96
CA LYS A 213 3.05 -15.98 -16.07
C LYS A 213 3.00 -14.44 -16.21
N ALA A 214 2.86 -13.74 -15.10
CA ALA A 214 2.74 -12.28 -15.09
C ALA A 214 4.05 -11.56 -15.51
N VAL A 215 5.21 -12.24 -15.36
CA VAL A 215 6.51 -11.76 -15.85
C VAL A 215 6.67 -11.95 -17.38
N ARG A 216 6.00 -12.89 -17.99
CA ARG A 216 6.09 -13.16 -19.45
C ARG A 216 5.17 -12.25 -20.26
#